data_184949fc802f97eec894205331893e11
#
_entry.id   184949fc802f97eec894205331893e11
#
_cell.length_a   1.000
_cell.length_b   1.000
_cell.length_c   1.000
_cell.angle_alpha   90.00
_cell.angle_beta   90.00
_cell.angle_gamma   90.00
#
_symmetry.space_group_name_H-M   'P 1'
#
loop_
_entity.id
_entity.type
_entity.pdbx_description
1 polymer ?
#
loop_
_entity_poly.entity_id
_entity_poly.type
_entity_poly.pdbx_seq_one_letter_code
_entity_poly.pdbx_strand_id
1 'polypeptide(L)'
;TAALQDFVRRLSVRSKRLRFFSALSELPRHQLARYAQIDYGREMVIIATCQEEGRQRILGEARYSILLDGRSCDFAIVIADDMAGQGLGSRLMKRLMEAAREQGLTTIRGQVLADNEPMLGLMEALGFMINLTDDESMVEVSRRLD
;
A
#
# COMPACT_ATOMS: atom_id res chain seq x y z
N THR A 1 13.83 7.35 7.34
CA THR A 1 15.02 7.26 6.54
C THR A 1 14.99 8.17 5.32
N ALA A 2 16.17 8.52 4.81
CA ALA A 2 16.28 9.45 3.69
C ALA A 2 15.61 8.93 2.42
N ALA A 3 15.74 7.64 2.12
CA ALA A 3 15.14 7.05 0.91
C ALA A 3 13.60 7.09 0.97
N LEU A 4 13.03 6.80 2.11
CA LEU A 4 11.58 6.82 2.27
C LEU A 4 11.04 8.24 2.20
N GLN A 5 11.71 9.19 2.84
CA GLN A 5 11.32 10.59 2.81
C GLN A 5 11.39 11.16 1.39
N ASP A 6 12.44 10.80 0.64
CA ASP A 6 12.61 11.21 -0.75
C ASP A 6 11.47 10.65 -1.63
N PHE A 7 11.10 9.40 -1.40
CA PHE A 7 9.98 8.77 -2.11
C PHE A 7 8.69 9.57 -1.91
N VAL A 8 8.38 9.96 -0.67
CA VAL A 8 7.17 10.74 -0.37
C VAL A 8 7.20 12.09 -1.06
N ARG A 9 8.37 12.75 -1.08
CA ARG A 9 8.50 14.04 -1.75
C ARG A 9 8.25 13.97 -3.25
N ARG A 10 8.60 12.85 -3.88
CA ARG A 10 8.44 12.65 -5.32
C ARG A 10 7.02 12.31 -5.74
N LEU A 11 6.15 11.96 -4.80
CA LEU A 11 4.75 11.68 -5.12
C LEU A 11 4.03 12.95 -5.55
N SER A 12 3.17 12.84 -6.55
CA SER A 12 2.30 13.94 -6.94
C SER A 12 1.28 14.21 -5.85
N VAL A 13 0.64 15.38 -5.89
CA VAL A 13 -0.43 15.71 -4.95
C VAL A 13 -1.53 14.64 -4.99
N ARG A 14 -1.87 14.16 -6.17
CA ARG A 14 -2.89 13.12 -6.34
C ARG A 14 -2.46 11.81 -5.66
N SER A 15 -1.22 11.36 -5.91
CA SER A 15 -0.72 10.13 -5.30
C SER A 15 -0.67 10.23 -3.79
N LYS A 16 -0.26 11.37 -3.25
CA LYS A 16 -0.24 11.59 -1.82
C LYS A 16 -1.65 11.55 -1.23
N ARG A 17 -2.63 12.15 -1.91
CA ARG A 17 -4.03 12.09 -1.48
C ARG A 17 -4.55 10.66 -1.49
N LEU A 18 -4.27 9.91 -2.57
CA LEU A 18 -4.72 8.52 -2.70
C LEU A 18 -4.13 7.62 -1.63
N ARG A 19 -2.88 7.86 -1.22
CA ARG A 19 -2.18 7.04 -0.21
C ARG A 19 -2.56 7.44 1.22
N PHE A 20 -2.59 8.74 1.50
CA PHE A 20 -2.77 9.27 2.86
C PHE A 20 -4.12 9.95 3.06
N PHE A 21 -4.94 10.00 2.01
CA PHE A 21 -6.24 10.67 2.01
C PHE A 21 -6.13 12.17 2.29
N SER A 22 -4.95 12.75 2.01
CA SER A 22 -4.71 14.18 2.14
C SER A 22 -3.47 14.56 1.32
N ALA A 23 -3.34 15.84 0.99
CA ALA A 23 -2.18 16.34 0.25
C ALA A 23 -1.06 16.63 1.25
N LEU A 24 -0.05 15.77 1.30
CA LEU A 24 1.14 15.93 2.13
C LEU A 24 2.35 16.12 1.25
N SER A 25 3.28 16.99 1.66
CA SER A 25 4.53 17.19 0.94
C SER A 25 5.60 16.18 1.36
N GLU A 26 5.55 15.73 2.61
CA GLU A 26 6.47 14.70 3.15
C GLU A 26 5.86 14.10 4.40
N LEU A 27 6.40 12.94 4.82
CA LEU A 27 5.95 12.29 6.05
C LEU A 27 6.43 13.07 7.26
N PRO A 28 5.57 13.26 8.28
CA PRO A 28 6.04 13.75 9.57
C PRO A 28 7.10 12.82 10.15
N ARG A 29 8.00 13.39 10.96
CA ARG A 29 9.13 12.63 11.52
C ARG A 29 8.69 11.38 12.27
N HIS A 30 7.61 11.45 13.05
CA HIS A 30 7.13 10.29 13.81
C HIS A 30 6.59 9.18 12.91
N GLN A 31 5.97 9.52 11.77
CA GLN A 31 5.52 8.51 10.82
C GLN A 31 6.70 7.85 10.11
N LEU A 32 7.73 8.63 9.80
CA LEU A 32 8.94 8.07 9.19
C LEU A 32 9.61 7.08 10.14
N ALA A 33 9.68 7.39 11.43
CA ALA A 33 10.21 6.47 12.44
C ALA A 33 9.37 5.20 12.53
N ARG A 34 8.05 5.32 12.42
CA ARG A 34 7.15 4.16 12.44
C ARG A 34 7.41 3.22 11.27
N TYR A 35 7.65 3.77 10.07
CA TYR A 35 8.00 2.95 8.90
C TYR A 35 9.35 2.27 9.07
N ALA A 36 10.30 2.91 9.77
CA ALA A 36 11.62 2.33 10.01
C ALA A 36 11.60 1.26 11.09
N GLN A 37 10.62 1.27 11.98
CA GLN A 37 10.47 0.31 13.08
C GLN A 37 9.33 -0.64 12.79
N ILE A 38 9.61 -1.65 11.96
CA ILE A 38 8.60 -2.62 11.54
C ILE A 38 8.45 -3.70 12.61
N ASP A 39 7.22 -3.94 13.05
CA ASP A 39 6.88 -5.07 13.90
C ASP A 39 6.42 -6.22 13.01
N TYR A 40 7.32 -7.13 12.68
CA TYR A 40 7.03 -8.24 11.78
C TYR A 40 6.00 -9.22 12.32
N GLY A 41 5.68 -9.16 13.61
CA GLY A 41 4.62 -9.98 14.19
C GLY A 41 3.22 -9.47 13.85
N ARG A 42 3.07 -8.16 13.59
CA ARG A 42 1.78 -7.53 13.35
C ARG A 42 1.73 -6.69 12.09
N GLU A 43 2.86 -6.32 11.56
CA GLU A 43 2.95 -5.49 10.36
C GLU A 43 3.93 -6.10 9.38
N MET A 44 3.66 -5.90 8.10
CA MET A 44 4.54 -6.30 7.01
C MET A 44 4.66 -5.15 6.05
N VAL A 45 5.88 -4.86 5.61
CA VAL A 45 6.13 -3.83 4.61
C VAL A 45 7.00 -4.45 3.52
N ILE A 46 6.56 -4.31 2.28
CA ILE A 46 7.33 -4.72 1.11
C ILE A 46 7.61 -3.47 0.30
N ILE A 47 8.89 -3.25 0.02
CA ILE A 47 9.34 -2.04 -0.68
C ILE A 47 10.05 -2.46 -1.95
N ALA A 48 9.64 -1.87 -3.07
CA ALA A 48 10.34 -2.04 -4.35
C ALA A 48 11.32 -0.89 -4.52
N THR A 49 12.58 -1.23 -4.79
CA THR A 49 13.64 -0.24 -4.96
C THR A 49 14.42 -0.48 -6.24
N CYS A 50 15.11 0.56 -6.69
CA CYS A 50 16.10 0.42 -7.74
C CYS A 50 17.30 1.32 -7.43
N GLN A 51 18.39 1.12 -8.19
CA GLN A 51 19.53 2.03 -8.14
C GLN A 51 19.35 3.08 -9.24
N GLU A 52 19.48 4.34 -8.87
CA GLU A 52 19.38 5.45 -9.79
C GLU A 52 20.50 6.44 -9.46
N GLU A 53 21.40 6.63 -10.39
CA GLU A 53 22.56 7.53 -10.22
C GLU A 53 23.39 7.20 -8.98
N GLY A 54 23.56 5.89 -8.68
CA GLY A 54 24.33 5.43 -7.54
C GLY A 54 23.59 5.54 -6.21
N ARG A 55 22.31 5.93 -6.22
CA ARG A 55 21.49 6.04 -5.02
C ARG A 55 20.32 5.07 -5.07
N GLN A 56 19.91 4.60 -3.89
CA GLN A 56 18.70 3.79 -3.80
C GLN A 56 17.47 4.67 -3.96
N ARG A 57 16.57 4.25 -4.84
CA ARG A 57 15.29 4.92 -5.02
C ARG A 57 14.16 3.95 -4.70
N ILE A 58 13.17 4.40 -3.95
CA ILE A 58 11.97 3.62 -3.66
C ILE A 58 10.96 3.86 -4.79
N LEU A 59 10.52 2.77 -5.43
CA LEU A 59 9.56 2.80 -6.53
C LEU A 59 8.14 2.59 -6.07
N GLY A 60 7.96 1.89 -4.95
CA GLY A 60 6.64 1.61 -4.41
C GLY A 60 6.73 0.91 -3.07
N GLU A 61 5.62 0.88 -2.37
CA GLU A 61 5.50 0.27 -1.05
C GLU A 61 4.12 -0.35 -0.92
N ALA A 62 4.07 -1.57 -0.38
CA ALA A 62 2.83 -2.20 0.02
C ALA A 62 3.01 -2.70 1.46
N ARG A 63 1.99 -2.52 2.28
CA ARG A 63 2.07 -2.88 3.69
C ARG A 63 0.74 -3.41 4.19
N TYR A 64 0.78 -4.23 5.25
CA TYR A 64 -0.42 -4.57 5.98
C TYR A 64 -0.19 -4.50 7.48
N SER A 65 -1.29 -4.34 8.22
CA SER A 65 -1.32 -4.44 9.68
C SER A 65 -2.36 -5.49 10.04
N ILE A 66 -2.00 -6.39 10.96
CA ILE A 66 -2.92 -7.44 11.41
C ILE A 66 -3.93 -6.82 12.36
N LEU A 67 -5.21 -7.14 12.15
CA LEU A 67 -6.30 -6.60 12.95
C LEU A 67 -6.43 -7.37 14.27
N LEU A 68 -7.30 -6.87 15.14
CA LEU A 68 -7.46 -7.43 16.48
C LEU A 68 -7.95 -8.88 16.48
N ASP A 69 -8.65 -9.32 15.41
CA ASP A 69 -9.10 -10.71 15.31
C ASP A 69 -7.94 -11.69 15.06
N GLY A 70 -6.76 -11.19 14.73
CA GLY A 70 -5.59 -12.01 14.45
C GLY A 70 -5.66 -12.82 13.16
N ARG A 71 -6.72 -12.66 12.37
CA ARG A 71 -6.94 -13.43 11.14
C ARG A 71 -7.07 -12.57 9.90
N SER A 72 -7.32 -11.28 10.08
CA SER A 72 -7.48 -10.32 8.99
C SER A 72 -6.39 -9.28 9.04
N CYS A 73 -6.09 -8.68 7.90
CA CYS A 73 -5.17 -7.56 7.85
C CYS A 73 -5.72 -6.44 6.97
N ASP A 74 -5.31 -5.21 7.29
CA ASP A 74 -5.57 -4.04 6.46
C ASP A 74 -4.31 -3.70 5.67
N PHE A 75 -4.46 -3.46 4.38
CA PHE A 75 -3.32 -3.11 3.55
C PHE A 75 -3.40 -1.66 3.05
N ALA A 76 -2.25 -1.15 2.64
CA ALA A 76 -2.13 0.10 1.89
C ALA A 76 -1.01 -0.08 0.88
N ILE A 77 -1.16 0.56 -0.27
CA ILE A 77 -0.16 0.48 -1.34
C ILE A 77 -0.01 1.84 -2.00
N VAL A 78 1.22 2.19 -2.36
CA VAL A 78 1.50 3.38 -3.16
C VAL A 78 2.63 3.09 -4.13
N ILE A 79 2.50 3.63 -5.34
CA ILE A 79 3.47 3.45 -6.41
C ILE A 79 3.92 4.84 -6.87
N ALA A 80 5.21 5.00 -7.13
CA ALA A 80 5.72 6.25 -7.70
C ALA A 80 5.04 6.51 -9.06
N ASP A 81 4.71 7.78 -9.33
CA ASP A 81 3.92 8.14 -10.51
C ASP A 81 4.55 7.69 -11.82
N ASP A 82 5.86 7.78 -11.94
CA ASP A 82 6.59 7.41 -13.15
C ASP A 82 6.68 5.88 -13.34
N MET A 83 6.23 5.11 -12.36
CA MET A 83 6.17 3.65 -12.44
C MET A 83 4.76 3.14 -12.69
N ALA A 84 3.79 4.01 -12.85
CA ALA A 84 2.41 3.62 -13.09
C ALA A 84 2.27 2.86 -14.41
N GLY A 85 1.41 1.84 -14.45
CA GLY A 85 1.13 1.08 -15.64
C GLY A 85 2.18 0.04 -16.01
N GLN A 86 3.18 -0.20 -15.16
CA GLN A 86 4.25 -1.17 -15.43
C GLN A 86 4.12 -2.49 -14.65
N GLY A 87 2.98 -2.71 -14.01
CA GLY A 87 2.72 -3.95 -13.29
C GLY A 87 3.34 -4.04 -11.91
N LEU A 88 3.96 -2.96 -11.42
CA LEU A 88 4.60 -2.96 -10.10
C LEU A 88 3.60 -3.16 -8.98
N GLY A 89 2.44 -2.50 -9.07
CA GLY A 89 1.38 -2.66 -8.07
C GLY A 89 0.91 -4.09 -7.93
N SER A 90 0.71 -4.77 -9.06
CA SER A 90 0.32 -6.18 -9.07
C SER A 90 1.37 -7.05 -8.40
N ARG A 91 2.65 -6.81 -8.70
CA ARG A 91 3.75 -7.59 -8.12
C ARG A 91 3.86 -7.37 -6.61
N LEU A 92 3.75 -6.11 -6.17
CA LEU A 92 3.79 -5.80 -4.74
C LEU A 92 2.62 -6.43 -3.98
N MET A 93 1.42 -6.34 -4.54
CA MET A 93 0.24 -6.93 -3.89
C MET A 93 0.32 -8.44 -3.83
N LYS A 94 0.80 -9.10 -4.89
CA LYS A 94 0.96 -10.55 -4.89
C LYS A 94 1.94 -11.00 -3.81
N ARG A 95 3.06 -10.28 -3.66
CA ARG A 95 4.05 -10.59 -2.62
C ARG A 95 3.47 -10.35 -1.23
N LEU A 96 2.71 -9.26 -1.06
CA LEU A 96 2.08 -8.96 0.21
C LEU A 96 1.06 -10.04 0.60
N MET A 97 0.25 -10.49 -0.36
CA MET A 97 -0.72 -11.55 -0.12
C MET A 97 -0.05 -12.89 0.20
N GLU A 98 1.07 -13.20 -0.45
CA GLU A 98 1.87 -14.39 -0.10
C GLU A 98 2.34 -14.33 1.35
N ALA A 99 2.88 -13.18 1.76
CA ALA A 99 3.36 -13.01 3.13
C ALA A 99 2.21 -13.17 4.14
N ALA A 100 1.04 -12.64 3.81
CA ALA A 100 -0.14 -12.79 4.66
C ALA A 100 -0.58 -14.25 4.79
N ARG A 101 -0.58 -15.00 3.68
CA ARG A 101 -0.91 -16.42 3.70
C ARG A 101 0.07 -17.22 4.56
N GLU A 102 1.36 -16.91 4.46
CA GLU A 102 2.40 -17.58 5.25
C GLU A 102 2.21 -17.36 6.73
N GLN A 103 1.62 -16.23 7.13
CA GLN A 103 1.31 -15.97 8.52
C GLN A 103 -0.04 -16.55 8.97
N GLY A 104 -0.74 -17.23 8.09
CA GLY A 104 -2.01 -17.85 8.42
C GLY A 104 -3.19 -16.90 8.40
N LEU A 105 -3.03 -15.71 7.82
CA LEU A 105 -4.14 -14.76 7.70
C LEU A 105 -5.13 -15.25 6.65
N THR A 106 -6.41 -15.03 6.89
CA THR A 106 -7.48 -15.55 6.03
C THR A 106 -8.12 -14.48 5.16
N THR A 107 -7.99 -13.22 5.53
CA THR A 107 -8.63 -12.11 4.81
C THR A 107 -7.71 -10.90 4.76
N ILE A 108 -7.66 -10.28 3.60
CA ILE A 108 -6.96 -9.00 3.40
C ILE A 108 -7.99 -7.98 2.92
N ARG A 109 -7.96 -6.79 3.49
CA ARG A 109 -8.86 -5.73 3.11
C ARG A 109 -8.16 -4.38 3.14
N GLY A 110 -8.76 -3.40 2.47
CA GLY A 110 -8.23 -2.05 2.43
C GLY A 110 -9.29 -1.07 2.01
N GLN A 111 -8.93 0.20 2.00
CA GLN A 111 -9.80 1.27 1.56
C GLN A 111 -9.19 1.95 0.35
N VAL A 112 -10.03 2.24 -0.64
CA VAL A 112 -9.62 2.87 -1.88
C VAL A 112 -10.56 4.06 -2.14
N LEU A 113 -10.00 5.18 -2.58
CA LEU A 113 -10.83 6.30 -2.99
C LEU A 113 -11.68 5.89 -4.20
N ALA A 114 -12.96 6.27 -4.18
CA ALA A 114 -13.90 5.85 -5.20
C ALA A 114 -13.53 6.34 -6.60
N ASP A 115 -12.76 7.42 -6.70
CA ASP A 115 -12.30 7.97 -7.97
C ASP A 115 -10.93 7.43 -8.41
N ASN A 116 -10.34 6.50 -7.66
CA ASN A 116 -9.05 5.92 -7.99
C ASN A 116 -9.24 4.73 -8.93
N GLU A 117 -9.53 5.01 -10.20
CA GLU A 117 -9.79 3.98 -11.19
C GLU A 117 -8.64 2.99 -11.40
N PRO A 118 -7.37 3.43 -11.48
CA PRO A 118 -6.27 2.47 -11.62
C PRO A 118 -6.20 1.46 -10.48
N MET A 119 -6.39 1.92 -9.24
CA MET A 119 -6.34 1.04 -8.08
C MET A 119 -7.53 0.09 -8.06
N LEU A 120 -8.73 0.57 -8.40
CA LEU A 120 -9.91 -0.28 -8.47
C LEU A 120 -9.75 -1.36 -9.53
N GLY A 121 -9.18 -1.01 -10.68
CA GLY A 121 -8.88 -1.99 -11.73
C GLY A 121 -7.89 -3.05 -11.26
N LEU A 122 -6.86 -2.65 -10.53
CA LEU A 122 -5.90 -3.59 -9.95
C LEU A 122 -6.58 -4.52 -8.95
N MET A 123 -7.44 -3.99 -8.09
CA MET A 123 -8.14 -4.81 -7.10
C MET A 123 -9.06 -5.84 -7.78
N GLU A 124 -9.80 -5.43 -8.81
CA GLU A 124 -10.63 -6.37 -9.57
C GLU A 124 -9.78 -7.46 -10.23
N ALA A 125 -8.65 -7.08 -10.84
CA ALA A 125 -7.76 -8.04 -11.49
C ALA A 125 -7.18 -9.04 -10.50
N LEU A 126 -7.00 -8.65 -9.25
CA LEU A 126 -6.48 -9.52 -8.20
C LEU A 126 -7.57 -10.30 -7.46
N GLY A 127 -8.82 -10.15 -7.86
CA GLY A 127 -9.93 -10.93 -7.29
C GLY A 127 -10.53 -10.35 -6.02
N PHE A 128 -10.32 -9.07 -5.74
CA PHE A 128 -10.94 -8.41 -4.61
C PHE A 128 -12.40 -8.09 -4.89
N MET A 129 -13.22 -8.21 -3.86
CA MET A 129 -14.58 -7.68 -3.88
C MET A 129 -14.54 -6.20 -3.55
N ILE A 130 -15.41 -5.43 -4.20
CA ILE A 130 -15.51 -3.99 -3.96
C ILE A 130 -16.85 -3.73 -3.32
N ASN A 131 -16.84 -3.16 -2.12
CA ASN A 131 -18.05 -2.90 -1.34
C ASN A 131 -18.20 -1.40 -1.08
N LEU A 132 -19.41 -0.89 -1.24
CA LEU A 132 -19.72 0.50 -0.92
C LEU A 132 -19.66 0.69 0.60
N THR A 133 -19.30 1.89 1.02
CA THR A 133 -19.27 2.28 2.42
C THR A 133 -20.24 3.44 2.65
N ASP A 134 -20.42 3.84 3.91
CA ASP A 134 -21.25 5.00 4.24
C ASP A 134 -20.66 6.31 3.68
N ASP A 135 -19.35 6.33 3.48
CA ASP A 135 -18.66 7.47 2.87
C ASP A 135 -18.57 7.25 1.36
N GLU A 136 -19.32 8.04 0.58
CA GLU A 136 -19.37 7.91 -0.86
C GLU A 136 -18.02 8.13 -1.56
N SER A 137 -17.08 8.80 -0.89
CA SER A 137 -15.75 9.04 -1.47
C SER A 137 -14.82 7.82 -1.35
N MET A 138 -15.24 6.80 -0.60
CA MET A 138 -14.42 5.63 -0.31
C MET A 138 -15.15 4.35 -0.63
N VAL A 139 -14.39 3.32 -1.03
CA VAL A 139 -14.89 1.95 -1.10
C VAL A 139 -13.98 1.04 -0.30
N GLU A 140 -14.53 -0.04 0.21
CA GLU A 140 -13.75 -1.08 0.87
C GLU A 140 -13.50 -2.19 -0.14
N VAL A 141 -12.24 -2.65 -0.20
CA VAL A 141 -11.88 -3.81 -1.01
C VAL A 141 -11.46 -4.93 -0.08
N SER A 142 -11.85 -6.16 -0.40
CA SER A 142 -11.52 -7.31 0.44
C SER A 142 -11.36 -8.56 -0.39
N ARG A 143 -10.53 -9.48 0.10
CA ARG A 143 -10.29 -10.76 -0.56
C ARG A 143 -9.95 -11.82 0.48
N ARG A 144 -10.50 -13.01 0.29
CA ARG A 144 -10.07 -14.17 1.06
C ARG A 144 -8.73 -14.66 0.53
N LEU A 145 -7.89 -15.09 1.45
CA LEU A 145 -6.54 -15.55 1.13
C LEU A 145 -6.42 -17.08 1.05
N ASP A 146 -7.44 -17.78 1.53
CA ASP A 146 -7.48 -19.25 1.52
C ASP A 146 -8.11 -19.81 0.24
#